data_c18081daf83f97badd6ac5a33da5cebb
#
_entry.id   c18081daf83f97badd6ac5a33da5cebb
#
_cell.length_a   1.000
_cell.length_b   1.000
_cell.length_c   1.000
_cell.angle_alpha   90.00
_cell.angle_beta   90.00
_cell.angle_gamma   90.00
#
_symmetry.space_group_name_H-M   'P 1'
#
loop_
_entity.id
_entity.type
_entity.pdbx_description
1 polymer ?
#
loop_
_entity_poly.entity_id
_entity_poly.type
_entity_poly.pdbx_seq_one_letter_code
_entity_poly.pdbx_strand_id
1 'polypeptide(L)'
;YTRPVSTTIGTQAQLPILFAEYAFYDRQDVEDYLNLMSQIDSYYKSIAEFEKIRADAGLAPCDLVLDQIIQSCKDYMIRPENSFLNETFNSKLDSIDGLTEEEKNEYKARHLAVMKEHFIPAYQMLAGELEKLKGRGQNPMGLCGYPDGKRYYEYLAASSTGTGYTVPE
;
A
#
# COMPACT_ATOMS: atom_id res chain seq x y z
N TYR A 1 14.25 3.39 11.09
CA TYR A 1 13.82 4.02 9.84
C TYR A 1 12.65 3.26 9.25
N THR A 2 11.45 3.85 9.32
CA THR A 2 10.24 3.28 8.72
C THR A 2 10.36 3.32 7.21
N ARG A 3 10.02 2.23 6.54
CA ARG A 3 9.89 2.16 5.08
C ARG A 3 8.41 2.14 4.75
N PRO A 4 7.82 3.25 4.27
CA PRO A 4 6.39 3.31 3.98
C PRO A 4 6.00 2.41 2.81
N VAL A 5 6.89 2.23 1.83
CA VAL A 5 6.71 1.26 0.76
C VAL A 5 7.68 0.10 0.89
N SER A 6 7.21 -1.11 0.69
CA SER A 6 8.02 -2.34 0.74
C SER A 6 7.37 -3.46 -0.08
N THR A 7 8.12 -4.51 -0.36
CA THR A 7 7.63 -5.63 -1.17
C THR A 7 6.55 -6.48 -0.48
N THR A 8 6.45 -6.43 0.84
CA THR A 8 5.54 -7.31 1.63
C THR A 8 4.55 -6.54 2.49
N ILE A 9 5.02 -5.62 3.32
CA ILE A 9 4.22 -4.90 4.32
C ILE A 9 4.16 -3.39 4.06
N GLY A 10 4.44 -2.97 2.82
CA GLY A 10 4.34 -1.57 2.42
C GLY A 10 2.90 -1.07 2.38
N THR A 11 2.72 0.22 2.56
CA THR A 11 1.40 0.86 2.58
C THR A 11 0.61 0.59 1.29
N GLN A 12 1.31 0.47 0.14
CA GLN A 12 0.66 0.16 -1.14
C GLN A 12 -0.02 -1.21 -1.14
N ALA A 13 0.45 -2.17 -0.34
CA ALA A 13 -0.17 -3.49 -0.20
C ALA A 13 -1.16 -3.56 0.97
N GLN A 14 -0.88 -2.84 2.07
CA GLN A 14 -1.69 -2.89 3.29
C GLN A 14 -2.97 -2.06 3.20
N LEU A 15 -2.92 -0.89 2.56
CA LEU A 15 -4.06 0.02 2.55
C LEU A 15 -5.31 -0.57 1.87
N PRO A 16 -5.23 -1.28 0.73
CA PRO A 16 -6.40 -1.96 0.17
C PRO A 16 -7.00 -3.01 1.10
N ILE A 17 -6.16 -3.72 1.86
CA ILE A 17 -6.63 -4.72 2.84
C ILE A 17 -7.38 -4.02 3.97
N LEU A 18 -6.85 -2.90 4.48
CA LEU A 18 -7.53 -2.11 5.52
C LEU A 18 -8.90 -1.61 5.05
N PHE A 19 -9.01 -1.14 3.80
CA PHE A 19 -10.31 -0.81 3.21
C PHE A 19 -11.23 -2.02 3.08
N ALA A 20 -10.70 -3.17 2.68
CA ALA A 20 -11.49 -4.39 2.61
C ALA A 20 -11.97 -4.88 3.98
N GLU A 21 -11.21 -4.64 5.04
CA GLU A 21 -11.54 -5.03 6.42
C GLU A 21 -12.37 -3.99 7.17
N TYR A 22 -12.49 -2.77 6.66
CA TYR A 22 -13.26 -1.70 7.31
C TYR A 22 -14.73 -2.11 7.49
N ALA A 23 -15.21 -2.18 8.72
CA ALA A 23 -16.57 -2.66 9.03
C ALA A 23 -17.62 -1.57 8.78
N PHE A 24 -18.80 -1.97 8.29
CA PHE A 24 -19.98 -1.11 8.17
C PHE A 24 -21.04 -1.57 9.15
N TYR A 25 -21.37 -0.72 10.10
CA TYR A 25 -22.47 -0.95 11.07
C TYR A 25 -23.66 -0.06 10.75
N ASP A 26 -23.42 1.12 10.22
CA ASP A 26 -24.44 2.10 9.86
C ASP A 26 -24.04 2.98 8.68
N ARG A 27 -24.87 3.97 8.34
CA ARG A 27 -24.64 4.92 7.25
C ARG A 27 -23.36 5.74 7.44
N GLN A 28 -23.06 6.11 8.68
CA GLN A 28 -21.90 6.96 8.96
C GLN A 28 -20.60 6.24 8.61
N ASP A 29 -20.52 4.94 8.86
CA ASP A 29 -19.35 4.14 8.49
C ASP A 29 -19.11 4.12 6.97
N VAL A 30 -20.19 4.08 6.17
CA VAL A 30 -20.10 4.15 4.70
C VAL A 30 -19.59 5.52 4.24
N GLU A 31 -20.11 6.59 4.84
CA GLU A 31 -19.65 7.96 4.53
C GLU A 31 -18.18 8.15 4.92
N ASP A 32 -17.79 7.68 6.09
CA ASP A 32 -16.41 7.75 6.58
C ASP A 32 -15.45 6.95 5.70
N TYR A 33 -15.84 5.75 5.27
CA TYR A 33 -15.09 4.94 4.33
C TYR A 33 -14.87 5.67 2.99
N LEU A 34 -15.93 6.22 2.40
CA LEU A 34 -15.83 6.96 1.14
C LEU A 34 -14.94 8.21 1.28
N ASN A 35 -15.09 8.92 2.41
CA ASN A 35 -14.26 10.07 2.72
C ASN A 35 -12.78 9.70 2.89
N LEU A 36 -12.47 8.62 3.61
CA LEU A 36 -11.10 8.12 3.75
C LEU A 36 -10.51 7.71 2.40
N MET A 37 -11.29 7.01 1.56
CA MET A 37 -10.83 6.61 0.23
C MET A 37 -10.58 7.82 -0.69
N SER A 38 -11.33 8.90 -0.55
CA SER A 38 -11.14 10.13 -1.32
C SER A 38 -9.86 10.89 -0.95
N GLN A 39 -9.23 10.57 0.19
CA GLN A 39 -7.99 11.22 0.65
C GLN A 39 -6.72 10.44 0.28
N ILE A 40 -6.85 9.29 -0.39
CA ILE A 40 -5.71 8.41 -0.69
C ILE A 40 -4.69 9.07 -1.62
N ASP A 41 -5.11 9.95 -2.51
CA ASP A 41 -4.25 10.70 -3.42
C ASP A 41 -3.31 11.64 -2.66
N SER A 42 -3.81 12.40 -1.68
CA SER A 42 -2.98 13.26 -0.83
C SER A 42 -2.03 12.45 0.06
N TYR A 43 -2.49 11.32 0.57
CA TYR A 43 -1.68 10.41 1.37
C TYR A 43 -0.52 9.82 0.55
N TYR A 44 -0.78 9.27 -0.63
CA TYR A 44 0.28 8.72 -1.47
C TYR A 44 1.21 9.77 -2.06
N LYS A 45 0.73 10.99 -2.25
CA LYS A 45 1.60 12.12 -2.60
C LYS A 45 2.64 12.37 -1.50
N SER A 46 2.23 12.38 -0.23
CA SER A 46 3.18 12.55 0.89
C SER A 46 4.18 11.38 1.00
N ILE A 47 3.74 10.16 0.70
CA ILE A 47 4.63 8.98 0.63
C ILE A 47 5.66 9.13 -0.49
N ALA A 48 5.23 9.53 -1.69
CA ALA A 48 6.13 9.75 -2.82
C ALA A 48 7.17 10.83 -2.54
N GLU A 49 6.76 11.94 -1.92
CA GLU A 49 7.67 13.00 -1.49
C GLU A 49 8.68 12.50 -0.45
N PHE A 50 8.24 11.71 0.51
CA PHE A 50 9.13 11.10 1.51
C PHE A 50 10.14 10.14 0.89
N GLU A 51 9.72 9.27 -0.04
CA GLU A 51 10.64 8.37 -0.75
C GLU A 51 11.65 9.12 -1.59
N LYS A 52 11.28 10.25 -2.19
CA LYS A 52 12.20 11.14 -2.88
C LYS A 52 13.26 11.73 -1.92
N ILE A 53 12.84 12.22 -0.75
CA ILE A 53 13.77 12.73 0.29
C ILE A 53 14.73 11.62 0.72
N ARG A 54 14.25 10.39 0.90
CA ARG A 54 15.10 9.24 1.23
C ARG A 54 16.10 8.95 0.12
N ALA A 55 15.64 8.99 -1.13
CA ALA A 55 16.52 8.79 -2.27
C ALA A 55 17.60 9.88 -2.39
N ASP A 56 17.26 11.14 -2.11
CA ASP A 56 18.22 12.26 -2.04
C ASP A 56 19.27 12.07 -0.94
N ALA A 57 18.90 11.38 0.14
CA ALA A 57 19.79 11.00 1.24
C ALA A 57 20.58 9.69 0.98
N GLY A 58 20.53 9.11 -0.23
CA GLY A 58 21.22 7.86 -0.58
C GLY A 58 20.58 6.59 -0.01
N LEU A 59 19.30 6.67 0.40
CA LEU A 59 18.54 5.56 1.00
C LEU A 59 17.49 4.98 0.05
N ALA A 60 17.64 5.21 -1.26
CA ALA A 60 16.75 4.62 -2.25
C ALA A 60 16.81 3.09 -2.22
N PRO A 61 15.68 2.40 -2.40
CA PRO A 61 15.67 0.96 -2.64
C PRO A 61 16.43 0.63 -3.92
N CYS A 62 16.97 -0.59 -4.05
CA CYS A 62 17.52 -1.05 -5.32
C CYS A 62 16.39 -1.28 -6.34
N ASP A 63 16.76 -1.29 -7.63
CA ASP A 63 15.80 -1.37 -8.73
C ASP A 63 14.91 -2.62 -8.66
N LEU A 64 15.47 -3.76 -8.26
CA LEU A 64 14.69 -4.99 -8.06
C LEU A 64 13.53 -4.80 -7.06
N VAL A 65 13.80 -4.13 -5.95
CA VAL A 65 12.80 -3.83 -4.92
C VAL A 65 11.79 -2.82 -5.43
N LEU A 66 12.24 -1.78 -6.14
CA LEU A 66 11.35 -0.79 -6.77
C LEU A 66 10.43 -1.44 -7.79
N ASP A 67 10.95 -2.33 -8.65
CA ASP A 67 10.14 -3.06 -9.63
C ASP A 67 9.02 -3.87 -8.98
N GLN A 68 9.30 -4.56 -7.90
CA GLN A 68 8.30 -5.33 -7.16
C GLN A 68 7.24 -4.42 -6.51
N ILE A 69 7.63 -3.28 -5.94
CA ILE A 69 6.70 -2.33 -5.34
C ILE A 69 5.83 -1.68 -6.42
N ILE A 70 6.43 -1.27 -7.54
CA ILE A 70 5.71 -0.70 -8.68
C ILE A 70 4.73 -1.71 -9.27
N GLN A 71 5.14 -2.97 -9.39
CA GLN A 71 4.22 -4.03 -9.85
C GLN A 71 3.05 -4.20 -8.88
N SER A 72 3.32 -4.25 -7.57
CA SER A 72 2.27 -4.26 -6.55
C SER A 72 1.30 -3.09 -6.68
N CYS A 73 1.78 -1.88 -6.99
CA CYS A 73 0.89 -0.76 -7.29
C CYS A 73 0.04 -1.01 -8.54
N LYS A 74 0.65 -1.53 -9.61
CA LYS A 74 -0.05 -1.81 -10.88
C LYS A 74 -1.14 -2.86 -10.73
N ASP A 75 -0.99 -3.83 -9.85
CA ASP A 75 -1.96 -4.88 -9.60
C ASP A 75 -3.30 -4.34 -9.06
N TYR A 76 -3.29 -3.16 -8.46
CA TYR A 76 -4.50 -2.44 -8.01
C TYR A 76 -5.10 -1.50 -9.05
N MET A 77 -4.43 -1.28 -10.20
CA MET A 77 -4.92 -0.40 -11.29
C MET A 77 -5.88 -1.13 -12.25
N ILE A 78 -6.76 -1.95 -11.72
CA ILE A 78 -7.80 -2.64 -12.47
C ILE A 78 -9.07 -1.80 -12.53
N ARG A 79 -10.01 -2.17 -13.41
CA ARG A 79 -11.31 -1.51 -13.45
C ARG A 79 -12.01 -1.62 -12.11
N PRO A 80 -12.59 -0.53 -11.56
CA PRO A 80 -13.24 -0.55 -10.25
C PRO A 80 -14.25 -1.66 -10.08
N GLU A 81 -15.03 -1.96 -11.12
CA GLU A 81 -16.08 -2.99 -11.12
C GLU A 81 -15.51 -4.41 -10.89
N ASN A 82 -14.25 -4.63 -11.27
CA ASN A 82 -13.56 -5.92 -11.15
C ASN A 82 -12.66 -6.00 -9.90
N SER A 83 -12.63 -4.93 -9.10
CA SER A 83 -11.83 -4.87 -7.88
C SER A 83 -12.49 -5.64 -6.75
N PHE A 84 -11.70 -6.40 -5.99
CA PHE A 84 -12.18 -7.02 -4.76
C PHE A 84 -12.71 -6.00 -3.75
N LEU A 85 -12.24 -4.74 -3.79
CA LEU A 85 -12.77 -3.65 -2.97
C LEU A 85 -14.23 -3.34 -3.31
N ASN A 86 -14.61 -3.43 -4.60
CA ASN A 86 -16.01 -3.25 -5.01
C ASN A 86 -16.89 -4.41 -4.52
N GLU A 87 -16.39 -5.64 -4.60
CA GLU A 87 -17.10 -6.82 -4.12
C GLU A 87 -17.32 -6.74 -2.59
N THR A 88 -16.26 -6.46 -1.83
CA THR A 88 -16.33 -6.34 -0.37
C THR A 88 -17.19 -5.17 0.08
N PHE A 89 -17.11 -4.02 -0.60
CA PHE A 89 -17.96 -2.86 -0.32
C PHE A 89 -19.44 -3.20 -0.50
N ASN A 90 -19.80 -3.79 -1.65
CA ASN A 90 -21.18 -4.16 -1.95
C ASN A 90 -21.73 -5.17 -0.94
N SER A 91 -20.96 -6.20 -0.60
CA SER A 91 -21.35 -7.22 0.38
C SER A 91 -21.64 -6.62 1.76
N LYS A 92 -20.77 -5.71 2.22
CA LYS A 92 -20.94 -5.04 3.52
C LYS A 92 -22.13 -4.08 3.50
N LEU A 93 -22.29 -3.30 2.43
CA LEU A 93 -23.40 -2.37 2.27
C LEU A 93 -24.75 -3.11 2.29
N ASP A 94 -24.81 -4.28 1.64
CA ASP A 94 -26.04 -5.09 1.60
C ASP A 94 -26.42 -5.65 2.97
N SER A 95 -25.46 -5.75 3.93
CA SER A 95 -25.69 -6.23 5.28
C SER A 95 -26.16 -5.14 6.27
N ILE A 96 -26.21 -3.86 5.85
CA ILE A 96 -26.68 -2.77 6.71
C ILE A 96 -28.20 -2.75 6.72
N ASP A 97 -28.78 -2.85 7.91
CA ASP A 97 -30.23 -2.71 8.10
C ASP A 97 -30.69 -1.25 7.92
N GLY A 98 -31.88 -1.07 7.35
CA GLY A 98 -32.54 0.23 7.24
C GLY A 98 -32.08 1.10 6.06
N LEU A 99 -31.25 0.60 5.15
CA LEU A 99 -30.98 1.24 3.87
C LEU A 99 -31.99 0.76 2.81
N THR A 100 -32.55 1.71 2.06
CA THR A 100 -33.36 1.39 0.87
C THR A 100 -32.48 0.92 -0.29
N GLU A 101 -33.06 0.25 -1.28
CA GLU A 101 -32.32 -0.17 -2.48
C GLU A 101 -31.81 1.02 -3.30
N GLU A 102 -32.55 2.15 -3.31
CA GLU A 102 -32.09 3.38 -3.94
C GLU A 102 -30.83 3.92 -3.26
N GLU A 103 -30.81 3.98 -1.94
CA GLU A 103 -29.64 4.43 -1.17
C GLU A 103 -28.43 3.50 -1.36
N LYS A 104 -28.65 2.19 -1.37
CA LYS A 104 -27.58 1.22 -1.66
C LYS A 104 -26.99 1.43 -3.05
N ASN A 105 -27.83 1.62 -4.06
CA ASN A 105 -27.40 1.86 -5.43
C ASN A 105 -26.64 3.19 -5.55
N GLU A 106 -27.05 4.24 -4.84
CA GLU A 106 -26.31 5.50 -4.77
C GLU A 106 -24.92 5.32 -4.16
N TYR A 107 -24.81 4.62 -3.02
CA TYR A 107 -23.51 4.32 -2.39
C TYR A 107 -22.60 3.47 -3.28
N LYS A 108 -23.13 2.46 -3.96
CA LYS A 108 -22.36 1.64 -4.93
C LYS A 108 -21.81 2.51 -6.08
N ALA A 109 -22.63 3.41 -6.60
CA ALA A 109 -22.19 4.35 -7.64
C ALA A 109 -21.12 5.33 -7.13
N ARG A 110 -21.28 5.88 -5.93
CA ARG A 110 -20.29 6.76 -5.28
C ARG A 110 -18.97 6.03 -5.03
N HIS A 111 -19.01 4.80 -4.57
CA HIS A 111 -17.80 3.99 -4.37
C HIS A 111 -17.02 3.81 -5.67
N LEU A 112 -17.69 3.43 -6.76
CA LEU A 112 -17.04 3.31 -8.07
C LEU A 112 -16.45 4.64 -8.56
N ALA A 113 -17.14 5.76 -8.32
CA ALA A 113 -16.63 7.09 -8.65
C ALA A 113 -15.37 7.43 -7.86
N VAL A 114 -15.38 7.24 -6.53
CA VAL A 114 -14.21 7.49 -5.67
C VAL A 114 -13.03 6.60 -6.03
N MET A 115 -13.27 5.33 -6.35
CA MET A 115 -12.20 4.45 -6.83
C MET A 115 -11.58 4.97 -8.14
N LYS A 116 -12.41 5.43 -9.07
CA LYS A 116 -11.97 5.94 -10.38
C LYS A 116 -11.27 7.28 -10.29
N GLU A 117 -11.74 8.17 -9.42
CA GLU A 117 -11.27 9.55 -9.32
C GLU A 117 -10.09 9.72 -8.36
N HIS A 118 -9.97 8.87 -7.33
CA HIS A 118 -8.94 8.97 -6.28
C HIS A 118 -8.05 7.73 -6.18
N PHE A 119 -8.65 6.55 -5.93
CA PHE A 119 -7.86 5.35 -5.63
C PHE A 119 -6.92 4.95 -6.78
N ILE A 120 -7.44 4.73 -7.97
CA ILE A 120 -6.63 4.32 -9.13
C ILE A 120 -5.61 5.38 -9.52
N PRO A 121 -5.96 6.68 -9.63
CA PRO A 121 -4.99 7.73 -9.93
C PRO A 121 -3.88 7.86 -8.87
N ALA A 122 -4.19 7.65 -7.59
CA ALA A 122 -3.20 7.67 -6.51
C ALA A 122 -2.14 6.57 -6.70
N TYR A 123 -2.56 5.35 -7.05
CA TYR A 123 -1.64 4.25 -7.36
C TYR A 123 -0.82 4.51 -8.63
N GLN A 124 -1.43 5.09 -9.67
CA GLN A 124 -0.74 5.49 -10.88
C GLN A 124 0.34 6.53 -10.60
N MET A 125 0.00 7.54 -9.80
CA MET A 125 0.94 8.59 -9.39
C MET A 125 2.08 8.00 -8.57
N LEU A 126 1.78 7.19 -7.53
CA LEU A 126 2.80 6.55 -6.69
C LEU A 126 3.76 5.70 -7.52
N ALA A 127 3.24 4.83 -8.40
CA ALA A 127 4.05 4.01 -9.28
C ALA A 127 4.95 4.87 -10.18
N GLY A 128 4.41 5.94 -10.76
CA GLY A 128 5.17 6.87 -11.60
C GLY A 128 6.26 7.62 -10.86
N GLU A 129 6.03 8.02 -9.60
CA GLU A 129 7.06 8.68 -8.79
C GLU A 129 8.16 7.68 -8.35
N LEU A 130 7.79 6.44 -8.01
CA LEU A 130 8.77 5.39 -7.69
C LEU A 130 9.62 5.00 -8.90
N GLU A 131 9.06 4.98 -10.12
CA GLU A 131 9.81 4.73 -11.35
C GLU A 131 10.96 5.73 -11.55
N LYS A 132 10.77 7.00 -11.17
CA LYS A 132 11.79 8.05 -11.25
C LYS A 132 12.95 7.84 -10.27
N LEU A 133 12.81 6.96 -9.29
CA LEU A 133 13.84 6.64 -8.30
C LEU A 133 14.76 5.51 -8.75
N LYS A 134 14.46 4.82 -9.85
CA LYS A 134 15.33 3.76 -10.39
C LYS A 134 16.72 4.31 -10.76
N GLY A 135 17.71 3.45 -10.59
CA GLY A 135 19.12 3.81 -10.76
C GLY A 135 19.73 4.61 -9.60
N ARG A 136 18.95 4.97 -8.59
CA ARG A 136 19.43 5.73 -7.42
C ARG A 136 19.80 4.85 -6.22
N GLY A 137 19.44 3.56 -6.25
CA GLY A 137 19.78 2.59 -5.21
C GLY A 137 21.27 2.29 -5.21
N GLN A 138 21.96 2.58 -4.09
CA GLN A 138 23.40 2.40 -3.95
C GLN A 138 23.79 1.01 -3.48
N ASN A 139 22.83 0.20 -3.05
CA ASN A 139 23.11 -1.11 -2.48
C ASN A 139 22.22 -2.20 -3.10
N PRO A 140 22.61 -2.76 -4.27
CA PRO A 140 21.87 -3.85 -4.91
C PRO A 140 21.99 -5.18 -4.17
N MET A 141 22.98 -5.32 -3.29
CA MET A 141 23.25 -6.54 -2.53
C MET A 141 22.40 -6.69 -1.26
N GLY A 142 21.56 -5.69 -0.92
CA GLY A 142 20.78 -5.72 0.31
C GLY A 142 21.64 -5.66 1.57
N LEU A 143 21.27 -6.40 2.63
CA LEU A 143 21.99 -6.33 3.91
C LEU A 143 23.47 -6.73 3.79
N CYS A 144 23.83 -7.69 2.96
CA CYS A 144 25.21 -8.11 2.80
C CYS A 144 26.11 -7.05 2.16
N GLY A 145 25.56 -6.06 1.50
CA GLY A 145 26.30 -4.93 0.93
C GLY A 145 26.65 -3.82 1.91
N TYR A 146 26.16 -3.87 3.15
CA TYR A 146 26.54 -2.92 4.20
C TYR A 146 27.76 -3.40 5.00
N PRO A 147 28.59 -2.49 5.54
CA PRO A 147 29.80 -2.86 6.30
C PRO A 147 29.54 -3.85 7.44
N ASP A 148 28.44 -3.69 8.18
CA ASP A 148 28.04 -4.57 9.28
C ASP A 148 26.83 -5.44 8.94
N GLY A 149 26.53 -5.63 7.66
CA GLY A 149 25.32 -6.29 7.18
C GLY A 149 25.15 -7.72 7.68
N LYS A 150 26.23 -8.52 7.66
CA LYS A 150 26.24 -9.90 8.18
C LYS A 150 25.91 -9.93 9.68
N ARG A 151 26.60 -9.12 10.48
CA ARG A 151 26.39 -9.03 11.94
C ARG A 151 24.96 -8.56 12.27
N TYR A 152 24.43 -7.63 11.50
CA TYR A 152 23.06 -7.17 11.68
C TYR A 152 22.05 -8.25 11.30
N TYR A 153 22.30 -9.02 10.25
CA TYR A 153 21.46 -10.16 9.88
C TYR A 153 21.43 -11.25 10.96
N GLU A 154 22.59 -11.58 11.52
CA GLU A 154 22.71 -12.52 12.65
C GLU A 154 21.89 -12.04 13.86
N TYR A 155 21.98 -10.75 14.18
CA TYR A 155 21.17 -10.14 15.24
C TYR A 155 19.66 -10.25 14.94
N LEU A 156 19.25 -9.94 13.72
CA LEU A 156 17.83 -10.04 13.31
C LEU A 156 17.34 -11.49 13.39
N ALA A 157 18.12 -12.44 12.91
CA ALA A 157 17.78 -13.86 12.98
C ALA A 157 17.60 -14.33 14.43
N ALA A 158 18.56 -14.04 15.31
CA ALA A 158 18.47 -14.37 16.73
C ALA A 158 17.27 -13.68 17.41
N SER A 159 17.05 -12.40 17.14
CA SER A 159 15.94 -11.62 17.71
C SER A 159 14.57 -12.12 17.26
N SER A 160 14.44 -12.50 15.98
CA SER A 160 13.17 -12.95 15.40
C SER A 160 12.80 -14.38 15.78
N THR A 161 13.82 -15.25 15.96
CA THR A 161 13.60 -16.66 16.28
C THR A 161 13.67 -16.95 17.78
N GLY A 162 14.23 -16.04 18.59
CA GLY A 162 14.49 -16.26 20.01
C GLY A 162 15.56 -17.33 20.28
N THR A 163 16.37 -17.70 19.28
CA THR A 163 17.38 -18.76 19.39
C THR A 163 18.80 -18.18 19.36
N GLY A 164 19.75 -18.89 19.95
CA GLY A 164 21.18 -18.56 19.88
C GLY A 164 21.91 -19.25 18.71
N TYR A 165 21.19 -19.77 17.72
CA TYR A 165 21.82 -20.40 16.56
C TYR A 165 22.53 -19.36 15.68
N THR A 166 23.73 -19.72 15.22
CA THR A 166 24.47 -18.92 14.23
C THR A 166 23.93 -19.19 12.83
N VAL A 167 23.92 -18.16 11.99
CA VAL A 167 23.56 -18.31 10.57
C VAL A 167 24.76 -18.98 9.86
N PRO A 168 24.55 -20.07 9.11
CA PRO A 168 25.62 -20.69 8.30
C PRO A 168 26.20 -19.71 7.28
N GLU A 169 27.46 -19.84 6.94
CA GLU A 169 28.13 -19.05 5.91
C GLU A 169 27.59 -19.31 4.51
#